data_86e3c9044551c0271f791a8d93425bab
#
_entry.id   86e3c9044551c0271f791a8d93425bab
#
_cell.length_a   1.000
_cell.length_b   1.000
_cell.length_c   1.000
_cell.angle_alpha   90.00
_cell.angle_beta   90.00
_cell.angle_gamma   90.00
#
_symmetry.space_group_name_H-M   'P 1'
#
loop_
_entity.id
_entity.type
_entity.pdbx_description
1 polymer ?
#
loop_
_entity_poly.entity_id
_entity_poly.type
_entity_poly.pdbx_seq_one_letter_code
_entity_poly.pdbx_strand_id
1 'polypeptide(L)'
;MKIESVDFFYLSMPVVTDAGDGSQDALVVRVRAGGIEAWGECEASPLTSIASFVCPMSHGACRPISASVLGEDVSSPADIARIAATIQWITFRWYDGA
;
A
#
# COMPACT_ATOMS: atom_id res chain seq x y z
N MET A 1 0.91 0.56 19.32
CA MET A 1 2.18 0.92 18.64
C MET A 1 1.87 1.61 17.31
N LYS A 2 2.67 2.58 16.99
CA LYS A 2 2.45 3.37 15.78
C LYS A 2 3.23 2.79 14.61
N ILE A 3 2.63 2.83 13.43
CA ILE A 3 3.32 2.46 12.20
C ILE A 3 4.38 3.52 11.90
N GLU A 4 5.63 3.13 11.95
CA GLU A 4 6.77 4.03 11.82
C GLU A 4 7.22 4.15 10.36
N SER A 5 7.22 3.03 9.64
CA SER A 5 7.67 3.01 8.25
C SER A 5 6.99 1.89 7.47
N VAL A 6 6.85 2.12 6.18
CA VAL A 6 6.44 1.13 5.20
C VAL A 6 7.44 1.20 4.05
N ASP A 7 8.09 0.08 3.78
CA ASP A 7 9.09 -0.03 2.72
C ASP A 7 8.60 -0.97 1.64
N PHE A 8 8.84 -0.60 0.40
CA PHE A 8 8.45 -1.38 -0.76
C PHE A 8 9.68 -1.94 -1.46
N PHE A 9 9.60 -3.20 -1.82
CA PHE A 9 10.63 -3.87 -2.60
C PHE A 9 9.97 -4.39 -3.87
N TYR A 10 10.25 -3.72 -4.96
CA TYR A 10 9.75 -4.12 -6.28
C TYR A 10 10.72 -5.12 -6.89
N LEU A 11 10.22 -6.31 -7.17
CA LEU A 11 10.98 -7.42 -7.72
C LEU A 11 10.43 -7.75 -9.10
N SER A 12 11.29 -7.77 -10.11
CA SER A 12 10.90 -8.18 -11.45
C SER A 12 11.77 -9.33 -11.92
N MET A 13 11.21 -10.14 -12.80
CA MET A 13 11.98 -11.20 -13.42
C MET A 13 13.07 -10.61 -14.33
N PRO A 14 14.26 -11.22 -14.38
CA PRO A 14 15.32 -10.76 -15.28
C PRO A 14 14.90 -10.75 -16.75
N VAL A 15 14.03 -11.70 -17.12
CA VAL A 15 13.49 -11.81 -18.46
C VAL A 15 11.98 -11.93 -18.37
N VAL A 16 11.28 -11.01 -19.02
CA VAL A 16 9.82 -11.03 -19.09
C VAL A 16 9.40 -11.65 -20.42
N THR A 17 8.45 -12.57 -20.40
CA THR A 17 7.97 -13.28 -21.59
C THR A 17 6.47 -13.17 -21.74
N ASP A 18 5.98 -13.41 -22.95
CA ASP A 18 4.54 -13.46 -23.24
C ASP A 18 3.92 -14.82 -22.95
N ALA A 19 4.72 -15.79 -22.50
CA ALA A 19 4.27 -17.16 -22.30
C ALA A 19 3.45 -17.36 -21.02
N GLY A 20 3.54 -16.44 -20.07
CA GLY A 20 2.83 -16.51 -18.82
C GLY A 20 1.52 -15.74 -18.87
N ASP A 21 0.61 -16.10 -18.01
CA ASP A 21 -0.68 -15.44 -17.86
C ASP A 21 -0.70 -14.45 -16.71
N GLY A 22 0.37 -14.42 -15.92
CA GLY A 22 0.42 -13.66 -14.69
C GLY A 22 1.51 -12.62 -14.67
N SER A 23 1.56 -11.94 -13.57
CA SER A 23 2.60 -10.95 -13.33
C SER A 23 3.95 -11.65 -13.20
N GLN A 24 4.94 -11.04 -13.80
CA GLN A 24 6.32 -11.46 -13.69
C GLN A 24 7.10 -10.53 -12.80
N ASP A 25 6.38 -9.85 -11.94
CA ASP A 25 6.89 -8.98 -10.91
C ASP A 25 6.15 -9.21 -9.60
N ALA A 26 6.70 -8.69 -8.53
CA ALA A 26 6.10 -8.79 -7.21
C ALA A 26 6.41 -7.53 -6.41
N LEU A 27 5.52 -7.20 -5.50
CA LEU A 27 5.74 -6.16 -4.53
C LEU A 27 5.79 -6.78 -3.14
N VAL A 28 6.93 -6.67 -2.49
CA VAL A 28 7.10 -7.09 -1.10
C VAL A 28 7.06 -5.84 -0.23
N VAL A 29 6.32 -5.90 0.85
CA VAL A 29 6.10 -4.77 1.74
C VAL A 29 6.61 -5.11 3.13
N ARG A 30 7.39 -4.21 3.70
CA ARG A 30 7.85 -4.32 5.09
C ARG A 30 7.24 -3.19 5.89
N VAL A 31 6.63 -3.54 7.02
CA VAL A 31 6.06 -2.58 7.96
C VAL A 31 6.80 -2.67 9.27
N ARG A 32 7.18 -1.53 9.83
CA ARG A 32 7.80 -1.44 11.14
C ARG A 32 6.92 -0.64 12.08
N ALA A 33 6.71 -1.20 13.26
CA ALA A 33 5.92 -0.59 14.31
C ALA A 33 6.37 -1.13 15.68
N GLY A 34 6.71 -0.25 16.62
CA GLY A 34 7.04 -0.62 17.98
C GLY A 34 8.16 -1.65 18.12
N GLY A 35 9.18 -1.57 17.29
CA GLY A 35 10.29 -2.52 17.29
C GLY A 35 9.99 -3.85 16.62
N ILE A 36 8.80 -4.01 16.08
CA ILE A 36 8.38 -5.20 15.34
C ILE A 36 8.49 -4.93 13.84
N GLU A 37 8.89 -5.94 13.11
CA GLU A 37 8.96 -5.90 11.65
C GLU A 37 8.09 -7.02 11.09
N ALA A 38 7.20 -6.66 10.16
CA ALA A 38 6.30 -7.58 9.51
C ALA A 38 6.41 -7.44 7.99
N TRP A 39 6.12 -8.52 7.28
CA TRP A 39 6.25 -8.60 5.83
C TRP A 39 4.97 -9.06 5.19
N GLY A 40 4.71 -8.54 4.01
CA GLY A 40 3.57 -8.95 3.18
C GLY A 40 3.93 -8.89 1.71
N GLU A 41 3.09 -9.47 0.89
CA GLU A 41 3.22 -9.45 -0.55
C GLU A 41 1.94 -8.95 -1.18
N CYS A 42 2.07 -8.15 -2.23
CA CYS A 42 0.95 -7.63 -3.00
C CYS A 42 1.06 -8.12 -4.43
N GLU A 43 0.03 -8.80 -4.91
CA GLU A 43 -0.01 -9.33 -6.27
C GLU A 43 -0.47 -8.32 -7.30
N ALA A 44 -1.23 -7.32 -6.87
CA ALA A 44 -1.87 -6.41 -7.80
C ALA A 44 -0.96 -5.24 -8.16
N SER A 45 -0.76 -5.04 -9.45
CA SER A 45 -0.15 -3.83 -10.04
C SER A 45 0.91 -3.15 -9.14
N PRO A 46 2.08 -3.77 -8.97
CA PRO A 46 3.07 -3.29 -7.99
C PRO A 46 3.43 -1.81 -8.12
N LEU A 47 3.69 -1.34 -9.32
CA LEU A 47 4.11 0.05 -9.54
C LEU A 47 2.98 1.03 -9.29
N THR A 48 1.76 0.67 -9.63
CA THR A 48 0.57 1.48 -9.33
C THR A 48 0.35 1.58 -7.83
N SER A 49 0.55 0.49 -7.11
CA SER A 49 0.43 0.47 -5.65
C SER A 49 1.46 1.39 -4.99
N ILE A 50 2.71 1.36 -5.45
CA ILE A 50 3.75 2.26 -4.96
C ILE A 50 3.38 3.71 -5.24
N ALA A 51 2.94 4.01 -6.45
CA ALA A 51 2.55 5.37 -6.83
C ALA A 51 1.41 5.89 -5.95
N SER A 52 0.41 5.07 -5.68
CA SER A 52 -0.71 5.44 -4.81
C SER A 52 -0.27 5.72 -3.38
N PHE A 53 0.75 5.05 -2.91
CA PHE A 53 1.25 5.24 -1.56
C PHE A 53 2.03 6.54 -1.40
N VAL A 54 2.84 6.91 -2.41
CA VAL A 54 3.79 8.02 -2.30
C VAL A 54 3.37 9.29 -3.05
N CYS A 55 2.27 9.27 -3.79
CA CYS A 55 1.86 10.42 -4.57
C CYS A 55 1.62 11.64 -3.67
N PRO A 56 1.87 12.86 -4.16
CA PRO A 56 1.54 14.05 -3.39
C PRO A 56 0.03 14.23 -3.30
N MET A 57 -0.40 14.86 -2.22
CA MET A 57 -1.80 15.24 -2.07
C MET A 57 -2.10 16.42 -3.01
N SER A 58 -2.94 16.18 -4.00
CA SER A 58 -3.30 17.23 -4.95
C SER A 58 -4.53 18.02 -4.52
N HIS A 59 -5.44 17.36 -3.82
CA HIS A 59 -6.63 17.98 -3.22
C HIS A 59 -7.26 17.00 -2.23
N GLY A 60 -8.31 17.42 -1.55
CA GLY A 60 -8.90 16.64 -0.46
C GLY A 60 -9.35 15.23 -0.82
N ALA A 61 -9.71 14.98 -2.08
CA ALA A 61 -10.13 13.66 -2.54
C ALA A 61 -8.97 12.81 -3.10
N CYS A 62 -7.79 13.40 -3.25
CA CYS A 62 -6.63 12.71 -3.81
C CYS A 62 -5.49 12.72 -2.80
N ARG A 63 -5.59 11.82 -1.84
CA ARG A 63 -4.60 11.69 -0.77
C ARG A 63 -3.75 10.46 -1.00
N PRO A 64 -2.44 10.53 -0.69
CA PRO A 64 -1.60 9.33 -0.74
C PRO A 64 -2.03 8.35 0.36
N ILE A 65 -1.87 7.08 0.09
CA ILE A 65 -2.17 6.03 1.07
C ILE A 65 -1.29 6.21 2.32
N SER A 66 -0.07 6.70 2.16
CA SER A 66 0.84 6.99 3.27
C SER A 66 0.20 7.89 4.34
N ALA A 67 -0.62 8.84 3.94
CA ALA A 67 -1.30 9.74 4.85
C ALA A 67 -2.34 9.04 5.73
N SER A 68 -2.82 7.88 5.30
CA SER A 68 -3.79 7.08 6.06
C SER A 68 -3.13 5.98 6.89
N VAL A 69 -1.85 5.73 6.70
CA VAL A 69 -1.15 4.58 7.29
C VAL A 69 -0.06 5.01 8.26
N LEU A 70 0.82 5.92 7.84
CA LEU A 70 1.97 6.30 8.67
C LEU A 70 1.51 7.05 9.91
N GLY A 71 2.05 6.66 11.05
CA GLY A 71 1.71 7.24 12.34
C GLY A 71 0.45 6.70 12.99
N GLU A 72 -0.29 5.83 12.29
CA GLU A 72 -1.49 5.22 12.83
C GLU A 72 -1.16 4.16 13.88
N ASP A 73 -2.02 4.06 14.87
CA ASP A 73 -1.85 3.08 15.94
C ASP A 73 -2.39 1.72 15.52
N VAL A 74 -1.59 0.69 15.72
CA VAL A 74 -1.96 -0.69 15.40
C VAL A 74 -1.72 -1.54 16.64
N SER A 75 -2.77 -1.96 17.30
CA SER A 75 -2.71 -2.78 18.50
C SER A 75 -3.63 -4.00 18.42
N SER A 76 -4.53 -4.03 17.46
CA SER A 76 -5.50 -5.11 17.31
C SER A 76 -5.95 -5.24 15.85
N PRO A 77 -6.59 -6.36 15.47
CA PRO A 77 -7.20 -6.51 14.15
C PRO A 77 -8.21 -5.41 13.80
N ALA A 78 -8.88 -4.87 14.80
CA ALA A 78 -9.84 -3.78 14.59
C ALA A 78 -9.17 -2.51 14.06
N ASP A 79 -7.94 -2.23 14.48
CA ASP A 79 -7.18 -1.09 13.97
C ASP A 79 -6.83 -1.27 12.50
N ILE A 80 -6.47 -2.48 12.12
CA ILE A 80 -6.18 -2.80 10.72
C ILE A 80 -7.42 -2.59 9.86
N ALA A 81 -8.58 -3.05 10.32
CA ALA A 81 -9.84 -2.87 9.61
C ALA A 81 -10.20 -1.39 9.48
N ARG A 82 -9.98 -0.60 10.52
CA ARG A 82 -10.22 0.83 10.52
C ARG A 82 -9.34 1.55 9.50
N ILE A 83 -8.06 1.25 9.48
CA ILE A 83 -7.11 1.84 8.54
C ILE A 83 -7.47 1.45 7.11
N ALA A 84 -7.75 0.17 6.87
CA ALA A 84 -8.13 -0.33 5.56
C ALA A 84 -9.40 0.35 5.05
N ALA A 85 -10.39 0.54 5.91
CA ALA A 85 -11.63 1.23 5.54
C ALA A 85 -11.39 2.68 5.14
N THR A 86 -10.45 3.36 5.80
CA THR A 86 -10.08 4.73 5.45
C THR A 86 -9.48 4.80 4.06
N ILE A 87 -8.56 3.90 3.74
CA ILE A 87 -7.94 3.82 2.42
C ILE A 87 -8.99 3.53 1.36
N GLN A 88 -9.82 2.53 1.58
CA GLN A 88 -10.87 2.12 0.68
C GLN A 88 -11.87 3.25 0.41
N TRP A 89 -12.24 3.99 1.45
CA TRP A 89 -13.15 5.11 1.33
C TRP A 89 -12.56 6.21 0.43
N ILE A 90 -11.31 6.56 0.63
CA ILE A 90 -10.61 7.57 -0.17
C ILE A 90 -10.53 7.14 -1.63
N THR A 91 -10.12 5.91 -1.88
CA THR A 91 -9.98 5.35 -3.22
C THR A 91 -11.34 5.29 -3.93
N PHE A 92 -12.36 4.82 -3.24
CA PHE A 92 -13.71 4.71 -3.79
C PHE A 92 -14.26 6.09 -4.13
N ARG A 93 -14.10 7.05 -3.24
CA ARG A 93 -14.59 8.40 -3.45
C ARG A 93 -13.89 9.11 -4.61
N TRP A 94 -12.60 8.89 -4.75
CA TRP A 94 -11.82 9.38 -5.88
C TRP A 94 -12.37 8.84 -7.19
N TYR A 95 -12.64 7.57 -7.23
CA TYR A 95 -13.15 6.89 -8.41
C TYR A 95 -14.56 7.37 -8.78
N ASP A 96 -15.39 7.49 -7.79
CA ASP A 96 -16.81 7.73 -7.93
C ASP A 96 -17.14 9.22 -8.09
N GLY A 97 -16.37 10.06 -7.43
CA GLY A 97 -16.56 11.48 -7.41
C GLY A 97 -15.90 12.21 -8.55
N ALA A 98 -15.30 11.47 -9.36
CA ALA A 98 -14.60 12.04 -10.51
C ALA A 98 -15.47 12.97 -11.32
#